data_2e6b7da6aa5f975d8bc966ca54bcc0ac
#
_entry.id   2e6b7da6aa5f975d8bc966ca54bcc0ac
#
_cell.length_a   1.000
_cell.length_b   1.000
_cell.length_c   1.000
_cell.angle_alpha   90.00
_cell.angle_beta   90.00
_cell.angle_gamma   90.00
#
_symmetry.space_group_name_H-M   'P 1'
#
loop_
_entity.id
_entity.type
_entity.pdbx_description
1 polymer ?
#
loop_
_entity_poly.entity_id
_entity_poly.type
_entity_poly.pdbx_seq_one_letter_code
_entity_poly.pdbx_strand_id
1 'polypeptide(L)'
;MTKTELPDLSVGELSHRSGVPASALRFYEDEQLIRSRRTAGNQRRYRRDTLRRVTFIRMSQRVGMPLSTIREVLALLPDDRTPTRVDWDRISQCWRKDLDERIRQLEQLRDQLTDCIGCGCMSLTKCRLANPGDQLGRAGPGPQRLPDHRTEGYA
;
A
#
# COMPACT_ATOMS: atom_id res chain seq x y z
N MET A 1 -25.16 -27.14 -12.95
CA MET A 1 -24.14 -27.54 -11.95
C MET A 1 -24.06 -26.44 -10.88
N THR A 2 -24.72 -26.67 -9.75
CA THR A 2 -24.72 -25.75 -8.60
C THR A 2 -23.32 -25.65 -8.06
N LYS A 3 -22.70 -24.48 -8.22
CA LYS A 3 -21.39 -24.17 -7.65
C LYS A 3 -21.54 -24.22 -6.13
N THR A 4 -21.12 -25.30 -5.50
CA THR A 4 -21.14 -25.45 -4.04
C THR A 4 -20.30 -24.31 -3.45
N GLU A 5 -20.96 -23.28 -2.94
CA GLU A 5 -20.27 -22.20 -2.27
C GLU A 5 -19.61 -22.76 -1.00
N LEU A 6 -18.29 -22.72 -0.99
CA LEU A 6 -17.53 -23.14 0.18
C LEU A 6 -17.85 -22.22 1.37
N PRO A 7 -17.97 -22.74 2.59
CA PRO A 7 -18.37 -21.96 3.76
C PRO A 7 -17.39 -20.81 4.05
N ASP A 8 -17.90 -19.76 4.68
CA ASP A 8 -17.12 -18.63 5.17
C ASP A 8 -16.10 -19.09 6.21
N LEU A 9 -14.98 -18.38 6.27
CA LEU A 9 -13.87 -18.67 7.17
C LEU A 9 -14.09 -18.07 8.55
N SER A 10 -13.75 -18.82 9.60
CA SER A 10 -13.56 -18.25 10.94
C SER A 10 -12.31 -17.38 10.97
N VAL A 11 -12.15 -16.58 12.03
CA VAL A 11 -10.92 -15.78 12.23
C VAL A 11 -9.67 -16.67 12.34
N GLY A 12 -9.80 -17.85 12.96
CA GLY A 12 -8.69 -18.81 13.09
C GLY A 12 -8.28 -19.39 11.73
N GLU A 13 -9.26 -19.81 10.91
CA GLU A 13 -9.00 -20.31 9.56
C GLU A 13 -8.42 -19.22 8.63
N LEU A 14 -8.94 -18.00 8.71
CA LEU A 14 -8.40 -16.86 7.97
C LEU A 14 -6.95 -16.56 8.39
N SER A 15 -6.69 -16.55 9.71
CA SER A 15 -5.35 -16.37 10.29
C SER A 15 -4.38 -17.44 9.81
N HIS A 16 -4.74 -18.70 9.94
CA HIS A 16 -3.91 -19.82 9.52
C HIS A 16 -3.57 -19.77 8.03
N ARG A 17 -4.58 -19.51 7.18
CA ARG A 17 -4.41 -19.51 5.71
C ARG A 17 -3.68 -18.29 5.18
N SER A 18 -3.86 -17.13 5.82
CA SER A 18 -3.20 -15.87 5.39
C SER A 18 -1.82 -15.68 6.01
N GLY A 19 -1.50 -16.43 7.09
CA GLY A 19 -0.31 -16.23 7.90
C GLY A 19 -0.31 -14.87 8.63
N VAL A 20 -1.49 -14.29 8.88
CA VAL A 20 -1.68 -13.03 9.60
C VAL A 20 -2.27 -13.32 10.97
N PRO A 21 -1.69 -12.83 12.08
CA PRO A 21 -2.24 -13.01 13.41
C PRO A 21 -3.69 -12.52 13.51
N ALA A 22 -4.52 -13.19 14.31
CA ALA A 22 -5.91 -12.81 14.51
C ALA A 22 -6.09 -11.37 15.03
N SER A 23 -5.14 -10.86 15.81
CA SER A 23 -5.09 -9.46 16.26
C SER A 23 -4.96 -8.48 15.09
N ALA A 24 -4.07 -8.76 14.15
CA ALA A 24 -3.89 -7.93 12.95
C ALA A 24 -5.11 -8.01 12.02
N LEU A 25 -5.78 -9.16 11.92
CA LEU A 25 -7.03 -9.27 11.17
C LEU A 25 -8.16 -8.42 11.77
N ARG A 26 -8.24 -8.36 13.11
CA ARG A 26 -9.18 -7.46 13.80
C ARG A 26 -8.85 -5.99 13.54
N PHE A 27 -7.58 -5.64 13.62
CA PHE A 27 -7.12 -4.29 13.26
C PHE A 27 -7.46 -3.94 11.80
N TYR A 28 -7.30 -4.86 10.85
CA TYR A 28 -7.71 -4.62 9.46
C TYR A 28 -9.23 -4.44 9.31
N GLU A 29 -10.02 -5.11 10.15
CA GLU A 29 -11.47 -4.94 10.19
C GLU A 29 -11.85 -3.57 10.77
N ASP A 30 -11.24 -3.17 11.88
CA ASP A 30 -11.45 -1.86 12.53
C ASP A 30 -11.04 -0.71 11.59
N GLU A 31 -9.97 -0.90 10.80
CA GLU A 31 -9.53 0.01 9.74
C GLU A 31 -10.34 -0.08 8.44
N GLN A 32 -11.41 -0.85 8.41
CA GLN A 32 -12.31 -1.04 7.25
C GLN A 32 -11.62 -1.61 5.98
N LEU A 33 -10.47 -2.25 6.13
CA LEU A 33 -9.73 -2.91 5.04
C LEU A 33 -10.35 -4.26 4.67
N ILE A 34 -10.95 -4.95 5.64
CA ILE A 34 -11.69 -6.20 5.47
C ILE A 34 -13.00 -6.14 6.24
N ARG A 35 -13.94 -7.00 5.91
CA ARG A 35 -15.25 -7.08 6.57
C ARG A 35 -15.57 -8.50 6.99
N SER A 36 -16.22 -8.63 8.14
CA SER A 36 -16.80 -9.89 8.61
C SER A 36 -18.33 -9.82 8.65
N ARG A 37 -18.96 -10.97 8.66
CA ARG A 37 -20.36 -11.15 9.06
C ARG A 37 -20.40 -11.81 10.43
N ARG A 38 -21.41 -11.56 11.22
CA ARG A 38 -21.62 -12.22 12.50
C ARG A 38 -22.66 -13.33 12.36
N THR A 39 -22.36 -14.48 12.93
CA THR A 39 -23.35 -15.57 13.06
C THR A 39 -24.36 -15.25 14.17
N ALA A 40 -25.42 -16.06 14.28
CA ALA A 40 -26.36 -15.98 15.41
C ALA A 40 -25.68 -16.13 16.79
N GLY A 41 -24.58 -16.89 16.86
CA GLY A 41 -23.72 -17.00 18.05
C GLY A 41 -22.67 -15.90 18.19
N ASN A 42 -22.84 -14.75 17.53
CA ASN A 42 -21.94 -13.59 17.57
C ASN A 42 -20.48 -13.84 17.14
N GLN A 43 -20.23 -14.92 16.39
CA GLN A 43 -18.91 -15.25 15.87
C GLN A 43 -18.65 -14.57 14.54
N ARG A 44 -17.42 -14.04 14.34
CA ARG A 44 -16.99 -13.46 13.07
C ARG A 44 -16.81 -14.52 12.00
N ARG A 45 -17.33 -14.25 10.81
CA ARG A 45 -17.15 -15.07 9.61
C ARG A 45 -16.74 -14.17 8.45
N TYR A 46 -15.72 -14.60 7.73
CA TYR A 46 -15.12 -13.88 6.63
C TYR A 46 -15.38 -14.62 5.32
N ARG A 47 -15.81 -13.91 4.31
CA ARG A 47 -15.92 -14.49 2.97
C ARG A 47 -14.55 -14.96 2.48
N ARG A 48 -14.54 -15.95 1.63
CA ARG A 48 -13.26 -16.54 1.16
C ARG A 48 -12.41 -15.58 0.33
N ASP A 49 -13.02 -14.63 -0.36
CA ASP A 49 -12.31 -13.57 -1.09
C ASP A 49 -11.54 -12.62 -0.16
N THR A 50 -11.86 -12.57 1.12
CA THR A 50 -11.10 -11.85 2.13
C THR A 50 -9.63 -12.31 2.20
N LEU A 51 -9.33 -13.57 1.89
CA LEU A 51 -7.94 -14.06 1.78
C LEU A 51 -7.14 -13.23 0.75
N ARG A 52 -7.74 -12.95 -0.40
CA ARG A 52 -7.07 -12.16 -1.45
C ARG A 52 -6.88 -10.71 -1.00
N ARG A 53 -7.89 -10.11 -0.32
CA ARG A 53 -7.76 -8.76 0.27
C ARG A 53 -6.64 -8.72 1.30
N VAL A 54 -6.56 -9.67 2.23
CA VAL A 54 -5.50 -9.76 3.24
C VAL A 54 -4.12 -9.94 2.61
N THR A 55 -4.00 -10.78 1.57
CA THR A 55 -2.74 -10.95 0.83
C THR A 55 -2.30 -9.64 0.19
N PHE A 56 -3.24 -8.93 -0.45
CA PHE A 56 -3.00 -7.63 -1.06
C PHE A 56 -2.51 -6.60 -0.02
N ILE A 57 -3.19 -6.49 1.13
CA ILE A 57 -2.77 -5.59 2.23
C ILE A 57 -1.33 -5.88 2.66
N ARG A 58 -1.01 -7.16 2.90
CA ARG A 58 0.35 -7.54 3.32
C ARG A 58 1.43 -7.21 2.30
N MET A 59 1.18 -7.51 1.03
CA MET A 59 2.13 -7.19 -0.05
C MET A 59 2.37 -5.69 -0.14
N SER A 60 1.31 -4.90 -0.04
CA SER A 60 1.35 -3.44 -0.08
C SER A 60 2.13 -2.85 1.09
N GLN A 61 1.88 -3.35 2.31
CA GLN A 61 2.62 -2.93 3.50
C GLN A 61 4.12 -3.29 3.42
N ARG A 62 4.47 -4.44 2.82
CA ARG A 62 5.88 -4.84 2.65
C ARG A 62 6.67 -3.88 1.75
N VAL A 63 6.02 -3.25 0.80
CA VAL A 63 6.64 -2.22 -0.05
C VAL A 63 6.43 -0.81 0.52
N GLY A 64 5.98 -0.70 1.77
CA GLY A 64 5.85 0.56 2.50
C GLY A 64 4.69 1.43 2.05
N MET A 65 3.60 0.85 1.52
CA MET A 65 2.40 1.61 1.19
C MET A 65 1.63 1.99 2.46
N PRO A 66 1.19 3.24 2.61
CA PRO A 66 0.35 3.67 3.71
C PRO A 66 -0.99 2.92 3.74
N LEU A 67 -1.53 2.64 4.94
CA LEU A 67 -2.82 1.98 5.09
C LEU A 67 -3.98 2.79 4.49
N SER A 68 -3.90 4.12 4.53
CA SER A 68 -4.87 5.01 3.87
C SER A 68 -4.98 4.73 2.38
N THR A 69 -3.85 4.70 1.68
CA THR A 69 -3.79 4.40 0.24
C THR A 69 -4.29 2.98 -0.06
N ILE A 70 -3.91 1.99 0.78
CA ILE A 70 -4.41 0.61 0.63
C ILE A 70 -5.93 0.56 0.78
N ARG A 71 -6.51 1.32 1.73
CA ARG A 71 -7.95 1.42 1.95
C ARG A 71 -8.67 2.01 0.73
N GLU A 72 -8.19 3.13 0.21
CA GLU A 72 -8.73 3.79 -0.98
C GLU A 72 -8.78 2.84 -2.18
N VAL A 73 -7.70 2.13 -2.42
CA VAL A 73 -7.62 1.15 -3.50
C VAL A 73 -8.57 -0.03 -3.29
N LEU A 74 -8.65 -0.58 -2.07
CA LEU A 74 -9.58 -1.68 -1.76
C LEU A 74 -11.05 -1.24 -1.83
N ALA A 75 -11.34 0.06 -1.62
CA ALA A 75 -12.69 0.61 -1.77
C ALA A 75 -13.19 0.57 -3.22
N LEU A 76 -12.31 0.45 -4.21
CA LEU A 76 -12.68 0.24 -5.61
C LEU A 76 -13.22 -1.17 -5.91
N LEU A 77 -13.04 -2.13 -4.99
CA LEU A 77 -13.59 -3.47 -5.12
C LEU A 77 -15.06 -3.48 -4.71
N PRO A 78 -15.90 -4.27 -5.41
CA PRO A 78 -17.29 -4.43 -5.02
C PRO A 78 -17.41 -5.09 -3.65
N ASP A 79 -18.39 -4.63 -2.87
CA ASP A 79 -18.72 -5.19 -1.55
C ASP A 79 -19.90 -6.18 -1.61
N ASP A 80 -20.77 -6.03 -2.60
CA ASP A 80 -22.01 -6.79 -2.79
C ASP A 80 -21.77 -8.18 -3.41
N ARG A 81 -20.66 -8.38 -4.09
CA ARG A 81 -20.28 -9.62 -4.75
C ARG A 81 -18.80 -9.96 -4.57
N THR A 82 -18.42 -11.18 -4.89
CA THR A 82 -16.99 -11.56 -4.96
C THR A 82 -16.31 -10.81 -6.11
N PRO A 83 -15.18 -10.11 -5.84
CA PRO A 83 -14.42 -9.44 -6.89
C PRO A 83 -13.96 -10.42 -7.97
N THR A 84 -14.13 -10.03 -9.21
CA THR A 84 -13.70 -10.78 -10.39
C THR A 84 -12.24 -10.46 -10.73
N ARG A 85 -11.70 -11.17 -11.72
CA ARG A 85 -10.37 -10.84 -12.27
C ARG A 85 -10.34 -9.42 -12.83
N VAL A 86 -11.39 -8.97 -13.50
CA VAL A 86 -11.47 -7.62 -14.07
C VAL A 86 -11.42 -6.53 -13.00
N ASP A 87 -12.07 -6.76 -11.85
CA ASP A 87 -12.00 -5.82 -10.72
C ASP A 87 -10.56 -5.70 -10.19
N TRP A 88 -9.85 -6.81 -10.07
CA TRP A 88 -8.44 -6.83 -9.66
C TRP A 88 -7.50 -6.24 -10.72
N ASP A 89 -7.75 -6.46 -12.00
CA ASP A 89 -6.96 -5.88 -13.09
C ASP A 89 -7.10 -4.35 -13.11
N ARG A 90 -8.30 -3.82 -12.84
CA ARG A 90 -8.53 -2.37 -12.70
C ARG A 90 -7.68 -1.78 -11.57
N ILE A 91 -7.69 -2.41 -10.39
CA ILE A 91 -6.83 -2.00 -9.27
C ILE A 91 -5.36 -2.01 -9.67
N SER A 92 -4.91 -3.08 -10.31
CA SER A 92 -3.52 -3.22 -10.74
C SER A 92 -3.11 -2.11 -11.71
N GLN A 93 -4.00 -1.68 -12.59
CA GLN A 93 -3.73 -0.59 -13.53
C GLN A 93 -3.63 0.78 -12.82
N CYS A 94 -4.55 1.08 -11.91
CA CYS A 94 -4.47 2.30 -11.10
C CYS A 94 -3.15 2.36 -10.31
N TRP A 95 -2.76 1.24 -9.72
CA TRP A 95 -1.57 1.18 -8.89
C TRP A 95 -0.24 1.19 -9.64
N ARG A 96 -0.24 0.74 -10.88
CA ARG A 96 0.99 0.69 -11.68
C ARG A 96 1.65 2.04 -11.76
N LYS A 97 0.88 3.10 -12.04
CA LYS A 97 1.40 4.46 -12.15
C LYS A 97 2.09 4.93 -10.86
N ASP A 98 1.47 4.71 -9.71
CA ASP A 98 2.01 5.11 -8.41
C ASP A 98 3.26 4.30 -8.05
N LEU A 99 3.25 3.00 -8.35
CA LEU A 99 4.41 2.13 -8.12
C LEU A 99 5.59 2.51 -9.03
N ASP A 100 5.34 2.78 -10.31
CA ASP A 100 6.37 3.21 -11.26
C ASP A 100 6.99 4.55 -10.84
N GLU A 101 6.19 5.48 -10.33
CA GLU A 101 6.66 6.74 -9.79
C GLU A 101 7.54 6.54 -8.54
N ARG A 102 7.09 5.68 -7.61
CA ARG A 102 7.86 5.35 -6.41
C ARG A 102 9.16 4.63 -6.74
N ILE A 103 9.17 3.76 -7.72
CA ILE A 103 10.38 3.11 -8.21
C ILE A 103 11.37 4.17 -8.71
N ARG A 104 10.94 5.11 -9.55
CA ARG A 104 11.79 6.21 -10.05
C ARG A 104 12.39 7.04 -8.90
N GLN A 105 11.59 7.37 -7.89
CA GLN A 105 12.08 8.11 -6.72
C GLN A 105 13.14 7.34 -5.92
N LEU A 106 12.92 6.05 -5.71
CA LEU A 106 13.89 5.19 -5.01
C LEU A 106 15.17 5.03 -5.82
N GLU A 107 15.08 4.91 -7.13
CA GLU A 107 16.25 4.87 -8.02
C GLU A 107 17.03 6.18 -7.97
N GLN A 108 16.36 7.32 -8.04
CA GLN A 108 17.00 8.63 -7.90
C GLN A 108 17.71 8.77 -6.54
N LEU A 109 17.05 8.37 -5.46
CA LEU A 109 17.65 8.42 -4.12
C LEU A 109 18.89 7.51 -4.03
N ARG A 110 18.79 6.28 -4.50
CA ARG A 110 19.91 5.33 -4.56
C ARG A 110 21.11 5.92 -5.30
N ASP A 111 20.86 6.47 -6.49
CA ASP A 111 21.94 6.98 -7.36
C ASP A 111 22.57 8.25 -6.76
N GLN A 112 21.78 9.13 -6.14
CA GLN A 112 22.28 10.29 -5.42
C GLN A 112 23.11 9.91 -4.19
N LEU A 113 22.69 8.86 -3.44
CA LEU A 113 23.47 8.34 -2.32
C LEU A 113 24.79 7.71 -2.78
N THR A 114 24.77 7.00 -3.91
CA THR A 114 25.99 6.41 -4.49
C THR A 114 26.98 7.49 -4.91
N ASP A 115 26.50 8.58 -5.51
CA ASP A 115 27.32 9.74 -5.87
C ASP A 115 27.96 10.41 -4.62
N CYS A 116 27.22 10.46 -3.50
CA CYS A 116 27.72 10.99 -2.24
C CYS A 116 28.78 10.10 -1.57
N ILE A 117 28.58 8.77 -1.62
CA ILE A 117 29.49 7.79 -1.00
C ILE A 117 30.70 7.54 -1.90
N GLY A 118 30.49 7.49 -3.22
CA GLY A 118 31.53 7.16 -4.20
C GLY A 118 32.60 8.21 -4.35
N CYS A 119 32.32 9.50 -4.11
CA CYS A 119 33.31 10.56 -4.19
C CYS A 119 34.13 10.76 -2.92
N GLY A 120 33.73 10.15 -1.77
CA GLY A 120 34.40 10.30 -0.48
C GLY A 120 34.47 11.74 0.04
N CYS A 121 33.82 12.68 -0.62
CA CYS A 121 33.80 14.07 -0.21
C CYS A 121 32.67 14.30 0.81
N MET A 122 33.00 14.53 2.05
CA MET A 122 32.07 15.05 3.07
C MET A 122 31.81 16.56 2.91
N SER A 123 32.09 17.13 1.76
CA SER A 123 31.92 18.56 1.51
C SER A 123 30.47 18.86 1.17
N LEU A 124 29.75 19.43 2.12
CA LEU A 124 28.38 19.91 1.91
C LEU A 124 28.27 20.95 0.79
N THR A 125 29.34 21.63 0.43
CA THR A 125 29.38 22.64 -0.63
C THR A 125 29.40 22.06 -2.04
N LYS A 126 29.74 20.78 -2.22
CA LYS A 126 29.75 20.09 -3.54
C LYS A 126 28.69 19.00 -3.65
N CYS A 127 28.01 18.66 -2.58
CA CYS A 127 26.98 17.61 -2.60
C CYS A 127 25.76 18.05 -3.41
N ARG A 128 25.29 17.18 -4.33
CA ARG A 128 24.07 17.44 -5.12
C ARG A 128 22.81 17.50 -4.27
N LEU A 129 22.82 16.85 -3.11
CA LEU A 129 21.72 16.91 -2.13
C LEU A 129 21.83 18.16 -1.24
N ALA A 130 23.02 18.74 -1.11
CA ALA A 130 23.20 19.98 -0.39
C ALA A 130 22.79 21.17 -1.27
N ASN A 131 22.31 22.20 -0.63
CA ASN A 131 21.91 23.44 -1.26
C ASN A 131 23.01 24.50 -1.02
N PRO A 132 24.04 24.55 -1.86
CA PRO A 132 25.17 25.45 -1.63
C PRO A 132 24.70 26.92 -1.67
N GLY A 133 24.95 27.64 -0.58
CA GLY A 133 24.54 29.04 -0.44
C GLY A 133 23.03 29.24 -0.33
N ASP A 134 22.28 28.20 0.00
CA ASP A 134 20.82 28.21 0.17
C ASP A 134 20.05 28.79 -1.05
N GLN A 135 20.55 28.54 -2.25
CA GLN A 135 19.93 29.05 -3.48
C GLN A 135 18.53 28.49 -3.71
N LEU A 136 18.31 27.23 -3.32
CA LEU A 136 17.00 26.57 -3.48
C LEU A 136 15.99 27.03 -2.42
N GLY A 137 16.43 27.43 -1.23
CA GLY A 137 15.56 28.01 -0.21
C GLY A 137 14.87 29.30 -0.66
N ARG A 138 15.46 30.00 -1.63
CA ARG A 138 14.84 31.17 -2.26
C ARG A 138 13.70 30.82 -3.22
N ALA A 139 13.64 29.58 -3.70
CA ALA A 139 12.61 29.13 -4.62
C ALA A 139 11.33 28.67 -3.87
N GLY A 140 11.40 28.41 -2.56
CA GLY A 140 10.25 28.02 -1.74
C GLY A 140 10.64 27.09 -0.57
N PRO A 141 9.69 26.76 0.31
CA PRO A 141 9.90 25.85 1.42
C PRO A 141 9.98 24.39 0.96
N GLY A 142 10.71 23.56 1.71
CA GLY A 142 10.83 22.12 1.50
C GLY A 142 11.96 21.71 0.57
N PRO A 143 12.12 20.40 0.30
CA PRO A 143 13.19 19.83 -0.50
C PRO A 143 12.96 20.06 -2.00
N GLN A 144 13.35 21.19 -2.53
CA GLN A 144 13.08 21.64 -3.89
C GLN A 144 13.54 20.69 -5.02
N ARG A 145 14.40 19.71 -4.71
CA ARG A 145 14.88 18.70 -5.66
C ARG A 145 14.12 17.37 -5.57
N LEU A 146 13.34 17.18 -4.51
CA LEU A 146 12.41 16.06 -4.39
C LEU A 146 11.03 16.61 -4.73
N PRO A 147 10.37 16.14 -5.79
CA PRO A 147 9.01 16.59 -6.11
C PRO A 147 8.09 16.28 -4.93
N ASP A 148 7.39 17.31 -4.47
CA ASP A 148 6.42 17.21 -3.39
C ASP A 148 5.17 16.54 -3.94
N HIS A 149 5.08 15.23 -3.76
CA HIS A 149 3.86 14.49 -4.10
C HIS A 149 2.80 14.71 -3.03
N ARG A 150 2.20 15.89 -3.04
CA ARG A 150 0.86 16.02 -2.49
C ARG A 150 -0.06 15.17 -3.33
N THR A 151 -0.60 14.15 -2.71
CA THR A 151 -1.65 13.30 -3.22
C THR A 151 -2.70 14.14 -3.96
N GLU A 152 -2.68 14.12 -5.29
CA GLU A 152 -3.87 14.46 -6.06
C GLU A 152 -4.89 13.37 -5.72
N GLY A 153 -5.95 13.77 -5.03
CA GLY A 153 -7.01 12.87 -4.63
C GLY A 153 -7.58 12.16 -5.85
N TYR A 154 -7.79 10.88 -5.72
CA TYR A 154 -8.50 10.07 -6.69
C TYR A 154 -9.95 10.56 -6.75
N ALA A 155 -10.27 11.35 -7.76
CA ALA A 155 -11.64 11.70 -8.12
C ALA A 155 -12.21 10.68 -9.10
#